data_6ace175d8ff47a5df6791d20cbc9c61b
#
_entry.id   6ace175d8ff47a5df6791d20cbc9c61b
#
_cell.length_a   1.000
_cell.length_b   1.000
_cell.length_c   1.000
_cell.angle_alpha   90.00
_cell.angle_beta   90.00
_cell.angle_gamma   90.00
#
_symmetry.space_group_name_H-M   'P 1'
#
loop_
_entity.id
_entity.type
_entity.pdbx_description
1 polymer ?
#
loop_
_entity_poly.entity_id
_entity_poly.type
_entity_poly.pdbx_seq_one_letter_code
_entity_poly.pdbx_strand_id
1 'polypeptide(L)'
;SSMAPVFRQRFLDIDAEWIITPDGIVRSSMEIERDAIMRGMYSEYFEDVTDNDNPFQANEAFLPRLGIRLFLSKRMNQAEYFGYGPHESYIDKRRASYLGKFTSRVCDLHEDYMRPQENGSHYHCEYVSVADDSRKLTVYNEQPISFNLSEYTEEELTTKGHNYELEKSGYTIFCIDYRQSGIGSGSCGPQLAKEYRLDDTHYTFSFHLKPEIL
;
A
#
# COMPACT_ATOMS: atom_id res chain seq x y z
N SER A 1 1.00 0.21 -40.14
CA SER A 1 -0.22 0.04 -39.32
C SER A 1 0.18 0.13 -37.86
N SER A 2 -0.14 1.23 -37.22
CA SER A 2 0.04 1.41 -35.77
C SER A 2 -0.97 0.55 -35.03
N MET A 3 -0.55 -0.56 -34.47
CA MET A 3 -1.36 -1.22 -33.46
C MET A 3 -1.29 -0.36 -32.19
N ALA A 4 -2.34 0.44 -31.95
CA ALA A 4 -2.51 1.06 -30.66
C ALA A 4 -2.64 -0.07 -29.61
N PRO A 5 -1.88 -0.03 -28.50
CA PRO A 5 -2.04 -1.03 -27.46
C PRO A 5 -3.48 -0.94 -26.92
N VAL A 6 -4.20 -2.03 -27.03
CA VAL A 6 -5.51 -2.15 -26.37
C VAL A 6 -5.22 -2.25 -24.88
N PHE A 7 -5.30 -1.12 -24.18
CA PHE A 7 -5.31 -1.12 -22.73
C PHE A 7 -6.60 -1.79 -22.24
N ARG A 8 -6.55 -3.07 -21.95
CA ARG A 8 -7.61 -3.71 -21.19
C ARG A 8 -7.49 -3.20 -19.77
N GLN A 9 -8.51 -2.51 -19.32
CA GLN A 9 -8.63 -2.08 -17.94
C GLN A 9 -8.64 -3.34 -17.05
N ARG A 10 -7.77 -3.38 -16.06
CA ARG A 10 -7.68 -4.49 -15.11
C ARG A 10 -8.62 -4.20 -13.96
N PHE A 11 -9.40 -5.19 -13.57
CA PHE A 11 -10.34 -5.08 -12.47
C PHE A 11 -10.00 -6.09 -11.39
N LEU A 12 -10.27 -5.70 -10.15
CA LEU A 12 -10.49 -6.60 -9.05
C LEU A 12 -11.98 -6.57 -8.75
N ASP A 13 -12.59 -7.73 -8.64
CA ASP A 13 -13.95 -7.82 -8.12
C ASP A 13 -13.87 -7.74 -6.60
N ILE A 14 -14.56 -6.77 -6.01
CA ILE A 14 -14.52 -6.50 -4.57
C ILE A 14 -15.95 -6.45 -4.04
N ASP A 15 -16.27 -7.41 -3.18
CA ASP A 15 -17.46 -7.35 -2.34
C ASP A 15 -17.08 -6.74 -0.99
N ALA A 16 -17.63 -5.58 -0.65
CA ALA A 16 -17.31 -4.85 0.56
C ALA A 16 -18.55 -4.64 1.44
N GLU A 17 -18.45 -5.05 2.69
CA GLU A 17 -19.44 -4.77 3.71
C GLU A 17 -18.91 -3.73 4.71
N TRP A 18 -19.76 -2.75 5.05
CA TRP A 18 -19.46 -1.71 6.02
C TRP A 18 -20.55 -1.67 7.07
N ILE A 19 -20.19 -1.91 8.33
CA ILE A 19 -21.11 -1.93 9.46
C ILE A 19 -20.73 -0.82 10.43
N ILE A 20 -21.66 0.09 10.70
CA ILE A 20 -21.51 1.08 11.77
C ILE A 20 -22.16 0.54 13.03
N THR A 21 -21.37 0.33 14.07
CA THR A 21 -21.85 -0.17 15.35
C THR A 21 -22.39 0.96 16.24
N PRO A 22 -23.25 0.67 17.26
CA PRO A 22 -23.83 1.69 18.12
C PRO A 22 -22.81 2.53 18.90
N ASP A 23 -21.61 2.01 19.14
CA ASP A 23 -20.48 2.72 19.77
C ASP A 23 -19.65 3.55 18.76
N GLY A 24 -20.12 3.65 17.50
CA GLY A 24 -19.52 4.48 16.47
C GLY A 24 -18.31 3.87 15.75
N ILE A 25 -17.99 2.61 16.02
CA ILE A 25 -16.93 1.92 15.28
C ILE A 25 -17.46 1.51 13.90
N VAL A 26 -16.67 1.74 12.87
CA VAL A 26 -16.95 1.25 11.52
C VAL A 26 -16.14 0.00 11.29
N ARG A 27 -16.80 -1.11 11.07
CA ARG A 27 -16.18 -2.38 10.67
C ARG A 27 -16.24 -2.51 9.16
N SER A 28 -15.12 -2.81 8.54
CA SER A 28 -15.05 -3.11 7.12
C SER A 28 -14.63 -4.56 6.94
N SER A 29 -15.27 -5.24 6.01
CA SER A 29 -14.87 -6.56 5.53
C SER A 29 -14.97 -6.58 4.01
N MET A 30 -13.93 -7.08 3.36
CA MET A 30 -13.83 -7.13 1.89
C MET A 30 -13.42 -8.52 1.46
N GLU A 31 -14.16 -9.08 0.52
CA GLU A 31 -13.79 -10.26 -0.26
C GLU A 31 -13.33 -9.78 -1.62
N ILE A 32 -12.14 -10.17 -2.03
CA ILE A 32 -11.48 -9.65 -3.22
C ILE A 32 -11.08 -10.82 -4.10
N GLU A 33 -11.69 -10.88 -5.28
CA GLU A 33 -11.38 -11.85 -6.33
C GLU A 33 -10.48 -11.20 -7.38
N ARG A 34 -9.37 -11.86 -7.63
CA ARG A 34 -8.48 -11.52 -8.73
C ARG A 34 -8.87 -12.33 -9.95
N ASP A 35 -9.31 -11.65 -11.00
CA ASP A 35 -9.70 -12.30 -12.26
C ASP A 35 -8.59 -13.24 -12.77
N ALA A 36 -8.97 -14.48 -13.10
CA ALA A 36 -8.10 -15.48 -13.71
C ALA A 36 -7.51 -15.01 -15.06
N ILE A 37 -8.17 -14.09 -15.74
CA ILE A 37 -7.71 -13.45 -16.99
C ILE A 37 -6.37 -12.71 -16.76
N MET A 38 -6.11 -12.19 -15.56
CA MET A 38 -4.80 -11.58 -15.26
C MET A 38 -3.63 -12.58 -15.33
N ARG A 39 -3.90 -13.88 -15.13
CA ARG A 39 -2.88 -14.93 -15.31
C ARG A 39 -2.59 -15.26 -16.77
N GLY A 40 -3.64 -15.23 -17.64
CA GLY A 40 -3.52 -15.59 -19.05
C GLY A 40 -2.98 -14.47 -19.94
N MET A 41 -3.26 -13.20 -19.61
CA MET A 41 -2.89 -12.08 -20.49
C MET A 41 -1.39 -11.77 -20.54
N TYR A 42 -0.62 -12.18 -19.55
CA TYR A 42 0.84 -12.05 -19.62
C TYR A 42 1.48 -13.22 -20.36
N SER A 43 0.89 -14.41 -20.33
CA SER A 43 1.40 -15.55 -21.09
C SER A 43 1.23 -15.36 -22.61
N GLU A 44 0.07 -14.87 -23.07
CA GLU A 44 -0.16 -14.64 -24.50
C GLU A 44 0.70 -13.52 -25.12
N TYR A 45 1.12 -12.54 -24.33
CA TYR A 45 1.96 -11.43 -24.85
C TYR A 45 3.46 -11.77 -24.88
N PHE A 46 3.89 -12.79 -24.13
CA PHE A 46 5.30 -13.18 -23.97
C PHE A 46 5.61 -14.58 -24.48
N GLU A 47 4.64 -15.33 -25.01
CA GLU A 47 4.88 -16.64 -25.63
C GLU A 47 5.81 -16.58 -26.86
N ASP A 48 5.95 -15.43 -27.51
CA ASP A 48 6.86 -15.24 -28.65
C ASP A 48 8.31 -14.86 -28.25
N VAL A 49 8.60 -14.69 -26.96
CA VAL A 49 9.97 -14.44 -26.47
C VAL A 49 10.47 -15.68 -25.75
N THR A 50 10.72 -16.73 -26.52
CA THR A 50 11.42 -17.95 -26.07
C THR A 50 12.92 -17.71 -25.92
N ASP A 51 13.33 -16.66 -25.24
CA ASP A 51 14.72 -16.49 -24.83
C ASP A 51 14.84 -17.00 -23.39
N ASN A 52 15.19 -18.29 -23.27
CA ASN A 52 15.35 -19.00 -22.00
C ASN A 52 16.43 -18.39 -21.08
N ASP A 53 17.15 -17.37 -21.55
CA ASP A 53 18.24 -16.71 -20.82
C ASP A 53 17.87 -15.33 -20.29
N ASN A 54 16.59 -14.88 -20.43
CA ASN A 54 16.17 -13.59 -19.88
C ASN A 54 15.66 -13.72 -18.43
N PRO A 55 16.44 -13.31 -17.42
CA PRO A 55 16.02 -13.36 -16.01
C PRO A 55 14.84 -12.44 -15.69
N PHE A 56 14.38 -11.64 -16.64
CA PHE A 56 13.25 -10.72 -16.52
C PHE A 56 11.93 -11.28 -17.09
N GLN A 57 11.85 -12.56 -17.40
CA GLN A 57 10.57 -13.19 -17.69
C GLN A 57 9.71 -13.20 -16.43
N ALA A 58 8.97 -12.13 -16.24
CA ALA A 58 7.96 -12.01 -15.18
C ALA A 58 6.74 -12.87 -15.55
N ASN A 59 6.87 -14.17 -15.45
CA ASN A 59 5.79 -15.11 -15.75
C ASN A 59 4.66 -15.11 -14.70
N GLU A 60 4.76 -14.31 -13.65
CA GLU A 60 3.75 -14.23 -12.59
C GLU A 60 3.50 -12.78 -12.23
N ALA A 61 2.42 -12.20 -12.77
CA ALA A 61 1.96 -10.89 -12.33
C ALA A 61 1.44 -10.97 -10.89
N PHE A 62 1.95 -10.12 -10.03
CA PHE A 62 1.47 -9.96 -8.65
C PHE A 62 1.02 -8.53 -8.41
N LEU A 63 0.13 -8.33 -7.44
CA LEU A 63 -0.29 -6.98 -7.06
C LEU A 63 0.83 -6.28 -6.30
N PRO A 64 1.19 -5.05 -6.64
CA PRO A 64 2.19 -4.30 -5.87
C PRO A 64 1.68 -3.96 -4.48
N ARG A 65 0.37 -3.72 -4.35
CA ARG A 65 -0.29 -3.29 -3.12
C ARG A 65 -1.77 -3.67 -3.16
N LEU A 66 -2.35 -4.02 -2.01
CA LEU A 66 -3.77 -4.24 -1.81
C LEU A 66 -4.21 -3.55 -0.52
N GLY A 67 -5.13 -2.59 -0.62
CA GLY A 67 -5.60 -1.81 0.51
C GLY A 67 -6.61 -0.75 0.09
N ILE A 68 -6.96 0.11 1.02
CA ILE A 68 -7.81 1.28 0.77
C ILE A 68 -7.04 2.57 1.06
N ARG A 69 -7.44 3.65 0.42
CA ARG A 69 -6.86 4.98 0.59
C ARG A 69 -7.93 5.98 1.05
N LEU A 70 -7.67 6.66 2.14
CA LEU A 70 -8.51 7.72 2.68
C LEU A 70 -7.83 9.07 2.49
N PHE A 71 -8.63 10.10 2.20
CA PHE A 71 -8.22 11.49 2.11
C PHE A 71 -8.74 12.21 3.35
N LEU A 72 -7.87 12.47 4.30
CA LEU A 72 -8.21 13.12 5.56
C LEU A 72 -7.86 14.61 5.52
N SER A 73 -8.46 15.37 6.44
CA SER A 73 -8.05 16.76 6.60
C SER A 73 -6.55 16.86 6.88
N LYS A 74 -5.85 17.78 6.21
CA LYS A 74 -4.41 18.04 6.44
C LYS A 74 -4.07 18.45 7.89
N ARG A 75 -5.07 18.77 8.72
CA ARG A 75 -4.87 19.02 10.16
C ARG A 75 -4.58 17.73 10.93
N MET A 76 -5.09 16.59 10.46
CA MET A 76 -4.82 15.28 11.04
C MET A 76 -3.40 14.84 10.67
N ASN A 77 -2.42 15.42 11.35
CA ASN A 77 -1.00 15.31 11.02
C ASN A 77 -0.15 14.70 12.13
N GLN A 78 -0.75 14.23 13.22
CA GLN A 78 -0.08 13.51 14.31
C GLN A 78 -0.42 12.03 14.19
N ALA A 79 0.61 11.20 14.03
CA ALA A 79 0.49 9.76 13.94
C ALA A 79 0.97 9.07 15.20
N GLU A 80 0.29 8.02 15.63
CA GLU A 80 0.74 7.07 16.65
C GLU A 80 0.45 5.66 16.13
N TYR A 81 1.40 4.74 16.27
CA TYR A 81 1.21 3.36 15.84
C TYR A 81 2.00 2.37 16.70
N PHE A 82 1.58 1.11 16.67
CA PHE A 82 2.34 -0.01 17.19
C PHE A 82 2.61 -0.98 16.04
N GLY A 83 3.88 -1.10 15.66
CA GLY A 83 4.32 -1.87 14.50
C GLY A 83 5.82 -1.75 14.30
N TYR A 84 6.33 -2.15 13.13
CA TYR A 84 7.73 -1.95 12.79
C TYR A 84 8.03 -0.48 12.47
N GLY A 85 8.99 0.10 13.19
CA GLY A 85 9.43 1.49 13.09
C GLY A 85 10.80 1.70 13.77
N PRO A 86 11.26 2.96 13.95
CA PRO A 86 10.65 4.23 13.52
C PRO A 86 10.75 4.50 12.02
N HIS A 87 11.70 3.86 11.32
CA HIS A 87 11.90 4.01 9.88
C HIS A 87 10.83 3.26 9.08
N GLU A 88 10.69 3.62 7.82
CA GLU A 88 9.84 2.87 6.90
C GLU A 88 10.18 1.38 6.91
N SER A 89 9.17 0.56 6.76
CA SER A 89 9.34 -0.89 6.76
C SER A 89 8.37 -1.56 5.81
N TYR A 90 8.87 -2.59 5.14
CA TYR A 90 8.13 -3.41 4.18
C TYR A 90 8.41 -4.88 4.49
N ILE A 91 7.65 -5.77 3.91
CA ILE A 91 7.82 -7.21 4.12
C ILE A 91 9.25 -7.68 3.80
N ASP A 92 9.90 -7.09 2.81
CA ASP A 92 11.28 -7.38 2.35
C ASP A 92 12.32 -6.34 2.83
N LYS A 93 11.91 -5.24 3.45
CA LYS A 93 12.78 -4.15 3.92
C LYS A 93 12.37 -3.71 5.32
N ARG A 94 12.87 -4.38 6.37
CA ARG A 94 12.48 -4.10 7.77
C ARG A 94 13.60 -4.27 8.80
N ARG A 95 14.81 -4.62 8.39
CA ARG A 95 15.89 -4.92 9.35
C ARG A 95 16.44 -3.71 10.09
N ALA A 96 16.19 -2.50 9.59
CA ALA A 96 16.51 -1.25 10.27
C ALA A 96 15.44 -0.84 11.30
N SER A 97 14.29 -1.51 11.31
CA SER A 97 13.15 -1.23 12.18
C SER A 97 12.97 -2.32 13.23
N TYR A 98 12.29 -1.98 14.32
CA TYR A 98 11.93 -2.93 15.38
C TYR A 98 10.48 -2.74 15.78
N LEU A 99 9.88 -3.77 16.37
CA LEU A 99 8.51 -3.73 16.83
C LEU A 99 8.39 -2.85 18.07
N GLY A 100 7.54 -1.85 18.04
CA GLY A 100 7.36 -0.91 19.15
C GLY A 100 6.22 0.08 18.92
N LYS A 101 6.01 0.93 19.94
CA LYS A 101 5.08 2.04 19.87
C LYS A 101 5.83 3.31 19.46
N PHE A 102 5.33 3.98 18.43
CA PHE A 102 5.93 5.19 17.87
C PHE A 102 4.91 6.30 17.71
N THR A 103 5.41 7.53 17.80
CA THR A 103 4.67 8.74 17.46
C THR A 103 5.49 9.57 16.48
N SER A 104 4.84 10.15 15.50
CA SER A 104 5.50 10.98 14.49
C SER A 104 4.52 12.00 13.91
N ARG A 105 5.05 13.03 13.29
CA ARG A 105 4.24 13.86 12.40
C ARG A 105 4.16 13.16 11.04
N VAL A 106 3.04 13.35 10.34
CA VAL A 106 2.85 12.75 9.00
C VAL A 106 3.98 13.17 8.03
N CYS A 107 4.41 14.44 8.08
CA CYS A 107 5.49 14.92 7.22
C CYS A 107 6.86 14.28 7.52
N ASP A 108 7.06 13.76 8.72
CA ASP A 108 8.32 13.14 9.14
C ASP A 108 8.38 11.64 8.80
N LEU A 109 7.29 11.08 8.27
CA LEU A 109 7.20 9.70 7.78
C LEU A 109 7.61 9.58 6.30
N HIS A 110 7.86 10.70 5.62
CA HIS A 110 8.28 10.74 4.23
C HIS A 110 9.78 10.51 4.10
N GLU A 111 10.18 9.67 3.15
CA GLU A 111 11.59 9.45 2.79
C GLU A 111 11.92 10.21 1.49
N ASP A 112 12.89 11.10 1.57
CA ASP A 112 13.32 11.97 0.46
C ASP A 112 14.21 11.21 -0.55
N TYR A 113 13.65 10.24 -1.25
CA TYR A 113 14.34 9.61 -2.38
C TYR A 113 14.58 10.62 -3.50
N MET A 114 15.79 10.64 -4.08
CA MET A 114 16.13 11.56 -5.18
C MET A 114 15.13 11.52 -6.33
N ARG A 115 14.69 10.32 -6.69
CA ARG A 115 13.54 10.10 -7.56
C ARG A 115 12.38 9.61 -6.70
N PRO A 116 11.26 10.36 -6.68
CA PRO A 116 10.09 9.96 -5.91
C PRO A 116 9.62 8.55 -6.26
N GLN A 117 9.22 7.82 -5.26
CA GLN A 117 8.69 6.47 -5.36
C GLN A 117 7.84 6.15 -4.12
N GLU A 118 7.24 4.97 -4.07
CA GLU A 118 6.63 4.45 -2.85
C GLU A 118 7.62 4.54 -1.69
N ASN A 119 7.18 5.12 -0.58
CA ASN A 119 7.99 5.30 0.64
C ASN A 119 7.10 5.46 1.86
N GLY A 120 7.70 5.38 3.07
CA GLY A 120 7.05 5.71 4.34
C GLY A 120 6.01 4.68 4.80
N SER A 121 5.95 3.49 4.22
CA SER A 121 5.08 2.43 4.75
C SER A 121 5.62 1.86 6.05
N HIS A 122 4.71 1.37 6.89
CA HIS A 122 5.02 0.69 8.16
C HIS A 122 4.35 -0.67 8.17
N TYR A 123 5.17 -1.68 8.30
CA TYR A 123 4.78 -3.09 8.19
C TYR A 123 4.37 -3.67 9.54
N HIS A 124 3.40 -4.60 9.51
CA HIS A 124 2.99 -5.42 10.64
C HIS A 124 2.55 -4.59 11.84
N CYS A 125 1.56 -3.73 11.63
CA CYS A 125 1.02 -2.85 12.64
C CYS A 125 -0.27 -3.42 13.23
N GLU A 126 -0.36 -3.46 14.57
CA GLU A 126 -1.58 -3.83 15.28
C GLU A 126 -2.62 -2.72 15.23
N TYR A 127 -2.15 -1.48 15.31
CA TYR A 127 -2.98 -0.29 15.13
C TYR A 127 -2.16 0.87 14.60
N VAL A 128 -2.86 1.82 14.02
CA VAL A 128 -2.38 3.15 13.69
C VAL A 128 -3.47 4.17 13.97
N SER A 129 -3.11 5.30 14.52
CA SER A 129 -4.01 6.43 14.69
C SER A 129 -3.43 7.70 14.10
N VAL A 130 -4.30 8.54 13.56
CA VAL A 130 -3.96 9.86 13.08
C VAL A 130 -4.91 10.88 13.72
N ALA A 131 -4.38 12.02 14.17
CA ALA A 131 -5.12 12.99 14.96
C ALA A 131 -4.82 14.44 14.57
N ASP A 132 -5.77 15.31 14.90
CA ASP A 132 -5.59 16.75 15.09
C ASP A 132 -5.94 17.12 16.55
N ASP A 133 -6.00 18.41 16.89
CA ASP A 133 -6.30 18.88 18.24
C ASP A 133 -7.72 18.52 18.74
N SER A 134 -8.61 18.08 17.87
CA SER A 134 -10.03 17.87 18.17
C SER A 134 -10.55 16.48 17.79
N ARG A 135 -9.84 15.74 16.95
CA ARG A 135 -10.31 14.48 16.39
C ARG A 135 -9.16 13.49 16.25
N LYS A 136 -9.51 12.22 16.40
CA LYS A 136 -8.61 11.09 16.20
C LYS A 136 -9.33 10.01 15.41
N LEU A 137 -8.65 9.41 14.47
CA LEU A 137 -9.07 8.21 13.76
C LEU A 137 -8.08 7.11 14.07
N THR A 138 -8.54 6.04 14.68
CA THR A 138 -7.73 4.84 14.93
C THR A 138 -8.17 3.72 14.00
N VAL A 139 -7.22 3.09 13.35
CA VAL A 139 -7.39 1.87 12.55
C VAL A 139 -6.72 0.72 13.28
N TYR A 140 -7.40 -0.40 13.41
CA TYR A 140 -6.87 -1.62 14.02
C TYR A 140 -7.53 -2.86 13.42
N ASN A 141 -6.89 -4.00 13.59
CA ASN A 141 -7.42 -5.29 13.17
C ASN A 141 -6.84 -6.41 14.05
N GLU A 142 -7.46 -7.58 14.02
CA GLU A 142 -6.94 -8.79 14.67
C GLU A 142 -5.67 -9.29 14.00
N GLN A 143 -5.62 -9.20 12.67
CA GLN A 143 -4.42 -9.47 11.90
C GLN A 143 -3.66 -8.17 11.65
N PRO A 144 -2.33 -8.15 11.82
CA PRO A 144 -1.56 -6.94 11.57
C PRO A 144 -1.76 -6.43 10.14
N ILE A 145 -1.87 -5.11 10.03
CA ILE A 145 -1.97 -4.37 8.76
C ILE A 145 -0.65 -3.70 8.43
N SER A 146 -0.52 -3.22 7.21
CA SER A 146 0.47 -2.19 6.88
C SER A 146 -0.23 -0.86 6.68
N PHE A 147 0.47 0.24 6.90
CA PHE A 147 -0.09 1.56 6.62
C PHE A 147 0.94 2.49 6.01
N ASN A 148 0.44 3.51 5.32
CA ASN A 148 1.20 4.66 4.90
C ASN A 148 0.41 5.93 5.26
N LEU A 149 1.11 6.93 5.80
CA LEU A 149 0.58 8.27 6.02
C LEU A 149 1.49 9.27 5.31
N SER A 150 0.94 10.02 4.37
CA SER A 150 1.71 10.92 3.51
C SER A 150 0.98 12.24 3.26
N GLU A 151 1.71 13.27 2.89
CA GLU A 151 1.16 14.51 2.33
C GLU A 151 1.05 14.44 0.79
N TYR A 152 1.56 13.38 0.17
CA TYR A 152 1.60 13.17 -1.28
C TYR A 152 0.74 11.97 -1.66
N THR A 153 0.17 12.00 -2.86
CA THR A 153 -0.51 10.84 -3.43
C THR A 153 0.49 9.95 -4.16
N GLU A 154 0.14 8.69 -4.38
CA GLU A 154 0.96 7.74 -5.14
C GLU A 154 1.13 8.20 -6.60
N GLU A 155 0.10 8.86 -7.15
CA GLU A 155 0.14 9.44 -8.49
C GLU A 155 1.18 10.56 -8.56
N GLU A 156 1.25 11.42 -7.54
CA GLU A 156 2.26 12.47 -7.45
C GLU A 156 3.67 11.87 -7.39
N LEU A 157 3.88 10.90 -6.50
CA LEU A 157 5.17 10.21 -6.37
C LEU A 157 5.60 9.49 -7.65
N THR A 158 4.64 8.98 -8.44
CA THR A 158 4.94 8.23 -9.67
C THR A 158 5.29 9.15 -10.85
N THR A 159 4.68 10.33 -10.92
CA THR A 159 4.79 11.20 -12.09
C THR A 159 5.97 12.16 -12.04
N LYS A 160 6.49 12.46 -10.84
CA LYS A 160 7.61 13.42 -10.69
C LYS A 160 8.96 12.75 -10.89
N GLY A 161 9.86 13.49 -11.53
CA GLY A 161 11.23 13.04 -11.77
C GLY A 161 12.16 13.22 -10.58
N HIS A 162 11.89 14.23 -9.73
CA HIS A 162 12.74 14.62 -8.61
C HIS A 162 11.89 15.01 -7.39
N ASN A 163 12.41 14.80 -6.19
CA ASN A 163 11.71 15.10 -4.93
C ASN A 163 11.37 16.60 -4.77
N TYR A 164 12.20 17.50 -5.26
CA TYR A 164 11.94 18.95 -5.22
C TYR A 164 10.76 19.40 -6.10
N GLU A 165 10.28 18.53 -6.99
CA GLU A 165 9.12 18.79 -7.85
C GLU A 165 7.81 18.38 -7.18
N LEU A 166 7.87 17.69 -6.04
CA LEU A 166 6.69 17.17 -5.35
C LEU A 166 5.79 18.28 -4.82
N GLU A 167 4.51 18.17 -5.10
CA GLU A 167 3.48 19.08 -4.64
C GLU A 167 2.56 18.37 -3.63
N LYS A 168 2.40 18.98 -2.44
CA LYS A 168 1.51 18.41 -1.42
C LYS A 168 0.07 18.41 -1.90
N SER A 169 -0.64 17.32 -1.67
CA SER A 169 -2.04 17.12 -2.09
C SER A 169 -3.05 18.05 -1.40
N GLY A 170 -2.66 18.67 -0.28
CA GLY A 170 -3.57 19.43 0.58
C GLY A 170 -4.39 18.57 1.55
N TYR A 171 -4.15 17.27 1.56
CA TYR A 171 -4.76 16.28 2.45
C TYR A 171 -3.67 15.53 3.23
N THR A 172 -4.08 14.83 4.27
CA THR A 172 -3.33 13.70 4.81
C THR A 172 -3.84 12.46 4.09
N ILE A 173 -2.98 11.84 3.30
CA ILE A 173 -3.28 10.60 2.58
C ILE A 173 -3.02 9.46 3.54
N PHE A 174 -4.02 8.63 3.78
CA PHE A 174 -3.93 7.49 4.68
C PHE A 174 -4.27 6.22 3.94
N CYS A 175 -3.27 5.41 3.67
CA CYS A 175 -3.43 4.08 3.11
C CYS A 175 -3.45 3.04 4.22
N ILE A 176 -4.45 2.19 4.18
CA ILE A 176 -4.64 1.05 5.09
C ILE A 176 -4.52 -0.19 4.22
N ASP A 177 -3.44 -0.93 4.40
CA ASP A 177 -3.09 -2.02 3.49
C ASP A 177 -3.26 -3.38 4.16
N TYR A 178 -3.93 -4.27 3.46
CA TYR A 178 -3.83 -5.69 3.73
C TYR A 178 -2.36 -6.11 3.67
N ARG A 179 -1.70 -5.82 2.53
CA ARG A 179 -0.29 -6.13 2.29
C ARG A 179 0.26 -5.36 1.09
N GLN A 180 1.57 -5.23 1.08
CA GLN A 180 2.35 -4.80 -0.08
C GLN A 180 3.33 -5.90 -0.48
N SER A 181 3.64 -6.00 -1.75
CA SER A 181 4.62 -6.94 -2.31
C SER A 181 6.04 -6.40 -2.24
N GLY A 182 6.48 -5.78 -1.18
CA GLY A 182 7.83 -5.26 -1.01
C GLY A 182 8.29 -4.25 -2.07
N ILE A 183 9.37 -3.54 -1.79
CA ILE A 183 9.95 -2.52 -2.68
C ILE A 183 11.46 -2.66 -2.89
N GLY A 184 12.13 -3.51 -2.13
CA GLY A 184 13.59 -3.59 -2.08
C GLY A 184 14.21 -4.54 -3.11
N SER A 185 13.42 -5.41 -3.70
CA SER A 185 13.90 -6.47 -4.59
C SER A 185 13.61 -6.14 -6.05
N GLY A 186 14.48 -6.55 -6.96
CA GLY A 186 14.24 -6.50 -8.39
C GLY A 186 14.76 -5.27 -9.14
N SER A 187 15.12 -4.19 -8.47
CA SER A 187 15.64 -2.99 -9.16
C SER A 187 17.04 -3.18 -9.73
N CYS A 188 17.91 -3.88 -9.01
CA CYS A 188 19.30 -4.19 -9.43
C CYS A 188 19.74 -5.57 -8.99
N GLY A 189 18.83 -6.50 -8.73
CA GLY A 189 19.13 -7.78 -8.14
C GLY A 189 18.08 -8.85 -8.47
N PRO A 190 18.02 -9.92 -7.69
CA PRO A 190 17.05 -11.00 -7.89
C PRO A 190 15.63 -10.51 -7.79
N GLN A 191 14.73 -11.18 -8.47
CA GLN A 191 13.30 -10.91 -8.38
C GLN A 191 12.81 -11.02 -6.93
N LEU A 192 11.71 -10.31 -6.62
CA LEU A 192 11.04 -10.41 -5.33
C LEU A 192 10.75 -11.89 -5.00
N ALA A 193 11.13 -12.32 -3.79
CA ALA A 193 10.88 -13.67 -3.34
C ALA A 193 9.36 -13.97 -3.35
N LYS A 194 9.00 -15.20 -3.73
CA LYS A 194 7.60 -15.59 -3.93
C LYS A 194 6.75 -15.39 -2.67
N GLU A 195 7.30 -15.65 -1.50
CA GLU A 195 6.65 -15.46 -0.20
C GLU A 195 6.25 -14.00 0.11
N TYR A 196 6.83 -13.04 -0.61
CA TYR A 196 6.53 -11.61 -0.44
C TYR A 196 5.52 -11.08 -1.46
N ARG A 197 5.16 -11.88 -2.46
CA ARG A 197 4.25 -11.46 -3.53
C ARG A 197 2.79 -11.56 -3.11
N LEU A 198 1.98 -10.66 -3.65
CA LEU A 198 0.52 -10.72 -3.64
C LEU A 198 0.06 -11.36 -4.94
N ASP A 199 0.19 -12.69 -5.05
CA ASP A 199 -0.10 -13.45 -6.26
C ASP A 199 -1.24 -14.47 -6.07
N ASP A 200 -1.92 -14.47 -4.91
CA ASP A 200 -3.12 -15.25 -4.68
C ASP A 200 -4.27 -14.80 -5.58
N THR A 201 -5.27 -15.66 -5.76
CA THR A 201 -6.48 -15.37 -6.53
C THR A 201 -7.60 -14.78 -5.71
N HIS A 202 -7.57 -15.01 -4.41
CA HIS A 202 -8.60 -14.59 -3.46
C HIS A 202 -7.95 -13.99 -2.22
N TYR A 203 -8.51 -12.88 -1.74
CA TYR A 203 -8.07 -12.23 -0.51
C TYR A 203 -9.27 -11.84 0.33
N THR A 204 -9.13 -11.98 1.63
CA THR A 204 -10.07 -11.43 2.61
C THR A 204 -9.36 -10.35 3.41
N PHE A 205 -9.90 -9.16 3.44
CA PHE A 205 -9.35 -8.03 4.18
C PHE A 205 -10.40 -7.38 5.06
N SER A 206 -10.13 -7.29 6.35
CA SER A 206 -10.97 -6.60 7.31
C SER A 206 -10.17 -5.64 8.17
N PHE A 207 -10.83 -4.61 8.67
CA PHE A 207 -10.27 -3.66 9.64
C PHE A 207 -11.39 -2.88 10.31
N HIS A 208 -11.03 -2.22 11.42
CA HIS A 208 -11.92 -1.37 12.19
C HIS A 208 -11.45 0.08 12.12
N LEU A 209 -12.38 1.00 11.92
CA LEU A 209 -12.15 2.44 12.04
C LEU A 209 -12.86 2.92 13.30
N LYS A 210 -12.11 3.54 14.20
CA LYS A 210 -12.66 4.16 15.42
C LYS A 210 -12.43 5.67 15.37
N PRO A 211 -13.43 6.45 14.96
CA PRO A 211 -13.37 7.91 15.07
C PRO A 211 -13.63 8.33 16.52
N GLU A 212 -12.89 9.33 16.98
CA GLU A 212 -13.02 9.90 18.33
C GLU A 212 -12.95 11.42 18.27
N ILE A 213 -13.72 12.10 19.13
CA ILE A 213 -13.59 13.53 19.42
C ILE A 213 -12.73 13.64 20.67
N LEU A 214 -11.67 14.46 20.61
CA LEU A 214 -10.69 14.65 21.69
C LEU A 214 -11.10 15.80 22.63
#